data_f2d4f9c69150926edfb7ef2a2bf9bfa1
#
_entry.id   f2d4f9c69150926edfb7ef2a2bf9bfa1
#
_cell.length_a   1.000
_cell.length_b   1.000
_cell.length_c   1.000
_cell.angle_alpha   90.00
_cell.angle_beta   90.00
_cell.angle_gamma   90.00
#
_symmetry.space_group_name_H-M   'P 1'
#
loop_
_entity.id
_entity.type
_entity.pdbx_description
1 polymer ?
#
loop_
_entity_poly.entity_id
_entity_poly.type
_entity_poly.pdbx_seq_one_letter_code
_entity_poly.pdbx_strand_id
1 'polypeptide(L)'
;DRSPSRGLGDVYKRQIREHAREFIAKREAPAVIPNDGKQTPMKGHPVFIAQHATATCCRECICKWHKMQPGRELSQVQQEYLVDVIMTWIAREMKHLEKQERMEGNDG
;
A
#
# COMPACT_ATOMS: atom_id res chain seq x y z
N ASP A 1 17.67 -4.75 22.27
CA ASP A 1 17.63 -4.70 21.68
C ASP A 1 17.30 -4.86 20.85
N ARG A 2 17.13 -5.19 20.60
CA ARG A 2 16.77 -5.01 19.81
C ARG A 2 16.92 -4.82 18.67
N SER A 3 17.17 -4.73 18.42
CA SER A 3 17.58 -3.99 17.40
C SER A 3 17.68 -4.56 16.02
N PRO A 4 18.12 -5.80 15.79
CA PRO A 4 18.14 -6.38 14.45
C PRO A 4 16.78 -6.41 13.77
N SER A 5 15.76 -6.78 14.52
CA SER A 5 14.43 -6.83 13.92
C SER A 5 13.92 -5.42 13.59
N ARG A 6 14.28 -4.43 14.39
CA ARG A 6 13.91 -3.06 14.12
C ARG A 6 14.59 -2.55 12.84
N GLY A 7 15.88 -2.84 12.67
CA GLY A 7 16.61 -2.45 11.48
C GLY A 7 16.03 -3.09 10.23
N LEU A 8 15.70 -4.36 10.31
CA LEU A 8 15.08 -5.08 9.21
C LEU A 8 13.73 -4.48 8.87
N GLY A 9 12.97 -4.08 9.88
CA GLY A 9 11.68 -3.46 9.66
C GLY A 9 11.80 -2.14 8.91
N ASP A 10 12.79 -1.32 9.23
CA ASP A 10 13.00 -0.05 8.56
C ASP A 10 13.40 -0.24 7.10
N VAL A 11 14.30 -1.18 6.83
CA VAL A 11 14.72 -1.48 5.47
C VAL A 11 13.53 -2.01 4.66
N TYR A 12 12.78 -2.91 5.24
CA TYR A 12 11.60 -3.48 4.61
C TYR A 12 10.59 -2.39 4.26
N LYS A 13 10.32 -1.49 5.21
CA LYS A 13 9.35 -0.41 4.98
C LYS A 13 9.80 0.50 3.85
N ARG A 14 11.09 0.80 3.78
CA ARG A 14 11.62 1.64 2.71
C ARG A 14 11.43 0.97 1.35
N GLN A 15 11.73 -0.32 1.25
CA GLN A 15 11.56 -1.06 0.01
C GLN A 15 10.10 -1.13 -0.40
N ILE A 16 9.21 -1.37 0.56
CA ILE A 16 7.78 -1.42 0.28
C ILE A 16 7.28 -0.06 -0.21
N ARG A 17 7.74 1.03 0.40
CA ARG A 17 7.34 2.38 -0.03
C ARG A 17 7.78 2.65 -1.46
N GLU A 18 8.99 2.24 -1.82
CA GLU A 18 9.47 2.41 -3.19
C GLU A 18 8.63 1.61 -4.18
N HIS A 19 8.29 0.38 -3.81
CA HIS A 19 7.42 -0.43 -4.66
C HIS A 19 6.04 0.21 -4.78
N ALA A 20 5.49 0.73 -3.68
CA ALA A 20 4.20 1.39 -3.72
C ALA A 20 4.22 2.61 -4.64
N ARG A 21 5.28 3.42 -4.58
CA ARG A 21 5.42 4.56 -5.48
C ARG A 21 5.44 4.13 -6.94
N GLU A 22 6.18 3.07 -7.22
CA GLU A 22 6.30 2.57 -8.58
C GLU A 22 4.97 2.04 -9.09
N PHE A 23 4.28 1.24 -8.29
CA PHE A 23 3.00 0.67 -8.69
C PHE A 23 1.94 1.75 -8.89
N ILE A 24 1.90 2.74 -7.99
CA ILE A 24 0.96 3.84 -8.13
C ILE A 24 1.28 4.63 -9.39
N ALA A 25 2.54 4.98 -9.62
CA ALA A 25 2.93 5.77 -10.77
C ALA A 25 2.65 5.06 -12.09
N LYS A 26 2.89 3.75 -12.14
CA LYS A 26 2.74 3.01 -13.39
C LYS A 26 1.32 2.53 -13.64
N ARG A 27 0.60 2.15 -12.61
CA ARG A 27 -0.68 1.46 -12.77
C ARG A 27 -1.89 2.33 -12.45
N GLU A 28 -1.73 3.34 -11.59
CA GLU A 28 -2.87 4.14 -11.16
C GLU A 28 -2.81 5.59 -11.64
N ALA A 29 -1.61 6.16 -11.77
CA ALA A 29 -1.47 7.58 -12.09
C ALA A 29 -1.84 7.98 -13.52
N PRO A 30 -1.63 7.13 -14.55
CA PRO A 30 -1.91 7.57 -15.93
C PRO A 30 -3.35 7.98 -16.12
N ALA A 31 -3.56 8.95 -17.01
CA ALA A 31 -4.91 9.46 -17.30
C ALA A 31 -5.80 8.40 -17.93
N VAL A 32 -5.23 7.52 -18.75
CA VAL A 32 -5.96 6.46 -19.43
C VAL A 32 -5.37 5.12 -19.02
N ILE A 33 -6.22 4.26 -18.51
CA ILE A 33 -5.81 2.92 -18.07
C ILE A 33 -6.70 1.90 -18.76
N PRO A 34 -6.20 1.20 -19.79
CA PRO A 34 -7.03 0.28 -20.57
C PRO A 34 -7.67 -0.84 -19.76
N ASN A 35 -7.01 -1.30 -18.69
CA ASN A 35 -7.53 -2.38 -17.87
C ASN A 35 -7.97 -1.90 -16.48
N ASP A 36 -8.58 -0.71 -16.43
CA ASP A 36 -9.01 -0.17 -15.13
C ASP A 36 -9.96 -1.14 -14.43
N GLY A 37 -9.70 -1.33 -13.15
CA GLY A 37 -10.41 -2.31 -12.34
C GLY A 37 -9.67 -3.61 -12.18
N LYS A 38 -8.68 -3.87 -13.03
CA LYS A 38 -7.93 -5.14 -13.02
C LYS A 38 -6.42 -4.95 -13.02
N GLN A 39 -5.94 -3.73 -12.87
CA GLN A 39 -4.51 -3.44 -12.98
C GLN A 39 -3.70 -3.89 -11.76
N THR A 40 -4.36 -4.14 -10.64
CA THR A 40 -3.67 -4.54 -9.42
C THR A 40 -3.95 -6.01 -9.10
N PRO A 41 -2.92 -6.86 -9.09
CA PRO A 41 -3.13 -8.27 -8.72
C PRO A 41 -3.71 -8.42 -7.32
N MET A 42 -4.39 -9.53 -7.09
CA MET A 42 -5.03 -9.78 -5.79
C MET A 42 -4.05 -10.22 -4.72
N LYS A 43 -2.91 -10.75 -5.11
CA LYS A 43 -1.92 -11.25 -4.16
C LYS A 43 -0.54 -11.23 -4.82
N GLY A 44 0.47 -11.60 -4.06
CA GLY A 44 1.84 -11.69 -4.57
C GLY A 44 2.77 -10.62 -4.03
N HIS A 45 2.22 -9.55 -3.44
CA HIS A 45 3.02 -8.48 -2.88
C HIS A 45 2.19 -7.76 -1.82
N PRO A 46 2.81 -7.38 -0.69
CA PRO A 46 2.06 -6.67 0.37
C PRO A 46 1.38 -5.40 -0.12
N VAL A 47 1.99 -4.69 -1.07
CA VAL A 47 1.41 -3.48 -1.63
C VAL A 47 0.10 -3.79 -2.35
N PHE A 48 0.03 -4.90 -3.09
CA PHE A 48 -1.20 -5.27 -3.79
C PHE A 48 -2.34 -5.52 -2.80
N ILE A 49 -2.04 -6.21 -1.71
CA ILE A 49 -3.03 -6.48 -0.68
C ILE A 49 -3.49 -5.17 -0.05
N ALA A 50 -2.54 -4.28 0.26
CA ALA A 50 -2.85 -2.99 0.84
C ALA A 50 -3.67 -2.12 -0.10
N GLN A 51 -3.39 -2.17 -1.40
CA GLN A 51 -4.15 -1.41 -2.38
C GLN A 51 -5.62 -1.82 -2.40
N HIS A 52 -5.88 -3.12 -2.36
CA HIS A 52 -7.26 -3.60 -2.30
C HIS A 52 -7.94 -3.23 -0.99
N ALA A 53 -7.19 -3.31 0.11
CA ALA A 53 -7.74 -2.99 1.43
C ALA A 53 -8.05 -1.51 1.60
N THR A 54 -7.29 -0.64 0.92
CA THR A 54 -7.45 0.82 1.07
C THR A 54 -8.17 1.46 -0.12
N ALA A 55 -8.69 0.65 -1.02
CA ALA A 55 -9.39 1.13 -2.22
C ALA A 55 -8.51 2.01 -3.10
N THR A 56 -7.24 1.61 -3.25
CA THR A 56 -6.30 2.27 -4.16
C THR A 56 -5.88 1.34 -5.30
N CYS A 57 -6.68 0.31 -5.55
CA CYS A 57 -6.33 -0.73 -6.52
C CYS A 57 -6.68 -0.38 -7.96
N CYS A 58 -7.53 0.63 -8.17
CA CYS A 58 -7.89 1.08 -9.50
C CYS A 58 -8.42 2.51 -9.42
N ARG A 59 -8.52 3.17 -10.59
CA ARG A 59 -8.96 4.57 -10.61
C ARG A 59 -10.41 4.73 -10.20
N GLU A 60 -11.24 3.73 -10.46
CA GLU A 60 -12.63 3.77 -10.03
C GLU A 60 -12.71 3.81 -8.50
N CYS A 61 -11.98 2.94 -7.84
CA CYS A 61 -11.94 2.92 -6.38
C CYS A 61 -11.33 4.21 -5.83
N ILE A 62 -10.26 4.69 -6.46
CA ILE A 62 -9.61 5.92 -6.03
C ILE A 62 -10.57 7.09 -6.15
N CYS A 63 -11.33 7.15 -7.25
CA CYS A 63 -12.34 8.20 -7.42
C CYS A 63 -13.42 8.11 -6.34
N LYS A 64 -13.93 6.90 -6.11
CA LYS A 64 -15.04 6.70 -5.19
C LYS A 64 -14.67 6.98 -3.74
N TRP A 65 -13.51 6.48 -3.32
CA TRP A 65 -13.14 6.51 -1.90
C TRP A 65 -12.17 7.64 -1.55
N HIS A 66 -11.41 8.12 -2.51
CA HIS A 66 -10.40 9.16 -2.26
C HIS A 66 -10.70 10.46 -3.00
N LYS A 67 -11.79 10.49 -3.74
CA LYS A 67 -12.30 11.72 -4.39
C LYS A 67 -11.34 12.31 -5.41
N MET A 68 -10.65 11.46 -6.15
CA MET A 68 -9.74 11.90 -7.21
C MET A 68 -10.39 11.63 -8.57
N GLN A 69 -10.41 12.63 -9.43
CA GLN A 69 -11.09 12.52 -10.72
C GLN A 69 -10.41 11.52 -11.65
N PRO A 70 -11.19 10.64 -12.31
CA PRO A 70 -10.64 9.78 -13.34
C PRO A 70 -10.40 10.58 -14.62
N GLY A 71 -9.64 10.00 -15.55
CA GLY A 71 -9.39 10.64 -16.84
C GLY A 71 -8.30 11.69 -16.82
N ARG A 72 -7.66 11.90 -15.68
CA ARG A 72 -6.52 12.81 -15.53
C ARG A 72 -5.38 12.08 -14.86
N GLU A 73 -4.16 12.41 -15.25
CA GLU A 73 -3.00 11.87 -14.59
C GLU A 73 -2.97 12.37 -13.14
N LEU A 74 -2.65 11.47 -12.21
CA LEU A 74 -2.52 11.86 -10.81
C LEU A 74 -1.30 12.74 -10.61
N SER A 75 -1.47 13.83 -9.88
CA SER A 75 -0.35 14.71 -9.56
C SER A 75 0.60 14.02 -8.60
N GLN A 76 1.81 14.58 -8.47
CA GLN A 76 2.79 14.02 -7.54
C GLN A 76 2.23 14.00 -6.10
N VAL A 77 1.52 15.05 -5.72
CA VAL A 77 0.93 15.14 -4.39
C VAL A 77 -0.12 14.04 -4.20
N GLN A 78 -0.95 13.81 -5.22
CA GLN A 78 -1.96 12.75 -5.14
C GLN A 78 -1.33 11.37 -5.05
N GLN A 79 -0.28 11.14 -5.82
CA GLN A 79 0.43 9.87 -5.78
C GLN A 79 1.05 9.63 -4.40
N GLU A 80 1.67 10.66 -3.80
CA GLU A 80 2.26 10.53 -2.48
C GLU A 80 1.20 10.28 -1.40
N TYR A 81 0.04 10.91 -1.54
CA TYR A 81 -1.07 10.65 -0.63
C TYR A 81 -1.46 9.16 -0.66
N LEU A 82 -1.60 8.60 -1.87
CA LEU A 82 -1.97 7.19 -2.00
C LEU A 82 -0.89 6.26 -1.44
N VAL A 83 0.37 6.61 -1.66
CA VAL A 83 1.48 5.84 -1.08
C VAL A 83 1.41 5.88 0.45
N ASP A 84 1.13 7.05 1.02
CA ASP A 84 1.01 7.19 2.47
C ASP A 84 -0.13 6.36 3.03
N VAL A 85 -1.26 6.33 2.32
CA VAL A 85 -2.41 5.50 2.72
C VAL A 85 -2.00 4.02 2.75
N ILE A 86 -1.33 3.57 1.70
CA ILE A 86 -0.86 2.19 1.60
C ILE A 86 0.10 1.87 2.75
N MET A 87 1.07 2.73 2.98
CA MET A 87 2.07 2.50 4.02
C MET A 87 1.48 2.53 5.41
N THR A 88 0.49 3.40 5.64
CA THR A 88 -0.20 3.45 6.93
C THR A 88 -0.92 2.14 7.21
N TRP A 89 -1.60 1.60 6.20
CA TRP A 89 -2.29 0.32 6.36
C TRP A 89 -1.30 -0.81 6.67
N ILE A 90 -0.21 -0.87 5.91
CA ILE A 90 0.80 -1.90 6.10
C ILE A 90 1.41 -1.81 7.51
N ALA A 91 1.71 -0.60 7.95
CA ALA A 91 2.29 -0.40 9.28
C ALA A 91 1.36 -0.89 10.38
N ARG A 92 0.06 -0.63 10.23
CA ARG A 92 -0.94 -1.10 11.20
C ARG A 92 -1.03 -2.62 11.21
N GLU A 93 -0.99 -3.23 10.03
CA GLU A 93 -1.06 -4.69 9.94
C GLU A 93 0.17 -5.34 10.56
N MET A 94 1.34 -4.78 10.33
CA MET A 94 2.56 -5.30 10.93
C MET A 94 2.51 -5.22 12.45
N LYS A 95 2.03 -4.09 12.95
CA LYS A 95 1.90 -3.90 14.39
C LYS A 95 0.92 -4.87 15.01
N HIS A 96 -0.17 -5.12 14.30
CA HIS A 96 -1.18 -6.08 14.75
C HIS A 96 -0.61 -7.50 14.83
N LEU A 97 0.15 -7.90 13.83
CA LEU A 97 0.79 -9.21 13.81
C LEU A 97 1.80 -9.37 14.94
N GLU A 98 2.59 -8.34 15.20
CA GLU A 98 3.53 -8.36 16.31
C GLU A 98 2.82 -8.57 17.63
N LYS A 99 1.69 -7.89 17.81
CA LYS A 99 0.90 -8.00 19.02
C LYS A 99 0.36 -9.42 19.20
N GLN A 100 -0.12 -10.02 18.10
CA GLN A 100 -0.61 -11.40 18.15
C GLN A 100 0.50 -12.38 18.51
N GLU A 101 1.67 -12.19 17.93
CA GLU A 101 2.82 -13.05 18.24
C GLU A 101 3.18 -12.98 19.71
N ARG A 102 3.15 -11.79 20.29
CA ARG A 102 3.45 -11.64 21.72
C ARG A 102 2.44 -12.38 22.58
N MET A 103 1.18 -12.28 22.23
CA MET A 103 0.14 -12.95 23.00
C MET A 103 0.29 -14.47 22.93
N GLU A 104 0.59 -14.97 21.74
CA GLU A 104 0.80 -16.40 21.55
C GLU A 104 2.04 -16.87 22.31
N GLY A 105 3.10 -16.07 22.29
CA GLY A 105 4.31 -16.39 23.02
C GLY A 105 4.07 -16.46 24.53
N ASN A 106 3.22 -15.60 25.04
CA ASN A 106 2.90 -15.60 26.47
C ASN A 106 2.10 -16.83 26.89
N ASP A 107 1.29 -17.33 26.00
CA ASP A 107 0.50 -18.52 26.28
C ASP A 107 1.34 -19.78 26.28
N GLY A 108 2.40 -19.77 25.54
CA GLY A 108 3.30 -20.90 25.51
C GLY A 108 4.21 -20.92 26.71
#